data_94bbe537cbaf588a0a77305c22405467
#
_entry.id   94bbe537cbaf588a0a77305c22405467
#
_cell.length_a   1.000
_cell.length_b   1.000
_cell.length_c   1.000
_cell.angle_alpha   90.00
_cell.angle_beta   90.00
_cell.angle_gamma   90.00
#
_symmetry.space_group_name_H-M   'P 1'
#
loop_
_entity.id
_entity.type
_entity.pdbx_description
1 polymer ?
#
loop_
_entity_poly.entity_id
_entity_poly.type
_entity_poly.pdbx_seq_one_letter_code
_entity_poly.pdbx_strand_id
1 'polypeptide(L)'
;MARNLFEEATNPYHYALHCIGGKWKMTILHEIETYGKIHFNQTLKVLPISEKVFSQQLKELIEDGLVQRNVDSSVYPPAVEYVLTQAGEELIPVLDILYIWSIRQMDAKNVPIDADAFVVHKSEKYVNELNEIMADNGFLPDAERRGIARKK
;
A
#
# COMPACT_ATOMS: atom_id res chain seq x y z
N MET A 1 12.83 12.56 -15.52
CA MET A 1 13.65 13.36 -14.60
C MET A 1 13.83 12.59 -13.30
N ALA A 2 15.06 12.41 -12.84
CA ALA A 2 15.29 11.75 -11.57
C ALA A 2 14.70 12.60 -10.44
N ARG A 3 14.00 11.96 -9.52
CA ARG A 3 13.42 12.62 -8.34
C ARG A 3 14.54 12.86 -7.33
N ASN A 4 14.68 14.09 -6.89
CA ASN A 4 15.73 14.45 -5.95
C ASN A 4 15.18 14.60 -4.54
N LEU A 5 15.25 13.50 -3.77
CA LEU A 5 14.77 13.47 -2.39
C LEU A 5 15.54 14.43 -1.47
N PHE A 6 16.82 14.63 -1.73
CA PHE A 6 17.66 15.43 -0.84
C PHE A 6 17.41 16.93 -0.98
N GLU A 7 16.97 17.38 -2.14
CA GLU A 7 16.65 18.80 -2.35
C GLU A 7 15.25 19.16 -1.89
N GLU A 8 14.30 18.21 -1.99
CA GLU A 8 12.89 18.52 -1.79
C GLU A 8 12.37 18.12 -0.40
N ALA A 9 13.00 17.16 0.27
CA ALA A 9 12.43 16.56 1.46
C ALA A 9 13.25 16.82 2.74
N THR A 10 13.25 18.06 3.21
CA THR A 10 13.77 18.38 4.55
C THR A 10 12.73 18.16 5.65
N ASN A 11 11.45 18.08 5.28
CA ASN A 11 10.35 17.85 6.17
C ASN A 11 9.89 16.38 6.05
N PRO A 12 9.80 15.60 7.17
CA PRO A 12 9.39 14.21 7.12
C PRO A 12 8.03 13.97 6.46
N TYR A 13 7.09 14.91 6.58
CA TYR A 13 5.80 14.80 5.89
C TYR A 13 5.95 14.92 4.38
N HIS A 14 6.86 15.79 3.93
CA HIS A 14 7.14 15.94 2.50
C HIS A 14 7.82 14.70 1.94
N TYR A 15 8.72 14.10 2.72
CA TYR A 15 9.34 12.82 2.37
C TYR A 15 8.29 11.72 2.20
N ALA A 16 7.39 11.56 3.18
CA ALA A 16 6.31 10.58 3.12
C ALA A 16 5.42 10.82 1.89
N LEU A 17 5.02 12.07 1.65
CA LEU A 17 4.22 12.43 0.50
C LEU A 17 4.94 12.11 -0.81
N HIS A 18 6.24 12.33 -0.88
CA HIS A 18 7.05 11.97 -2.05
C HIS A 18 6.99 10.45 -2.32
N CYS A 19 7.08 9.63 -1.27
CA CYS A 19 7.12 8.18 -1.39
C CYS A 19 5.75 7.55 -1.71
N ILE A 20 4.67 8.09 -1.15
CA ILE A 20 3.32 7.50 -1.26
C ILE A 20 2.32 8.40 -1.97
N GLY A 21 2.71 9.62 -2.30
CA GLY A 21 1.88 10.56 -3.04
C GLY A 21 1.74 10.16 -4.49
N GLY A 22 0.54 9.84 -4.87
CA GLY A 22 0.14 9.34 -6.17
C GLY A 22 -1.10 8.51 -5.98
N LYS A 23 -2.03 8.61 -6.90
CA LYS A 23 -3.36 8.01 -6.74
C LYS A 23 -3.32 6.50 -6.41
N TRP A 24 -2.33 5.78 -6.93
CA TRP A 24 -2.31 4.33 -6.88
C TRP A 24 -1.17 3.72 -6.07
N LYS A 25 -0.22 4.51 -5.58
CA LYS A 25 0.95 3.96 -4.88
C LYS A 25 0.59 3.17 -3.63
N MET A 26 -0.29 3.70 -2.78
CA MET A 26 -0.73 2.99 -1.58
C MET A 26 -1.49 1.72 -1.94
N THR A 27 -2.31 1.76 -2.96
CA THR A 27 -3.03 0.57 -3.47
C THR A 27 -2.06 -0.49 -3.97
N ILE A 28 -1.04 -0.09 -4.72
CA ILE A 28 -0.02 -1.02 -5.23
C ILE A 28 0.73 -1.69 -4.07
N LEU A 29 1.16 -0.90 -3.09
CA LEU A 29 1.84 -1.44 -1.90
C LEU A 29 0.95 -2.44 -1.15
N HIS A 30 -0.32 -2.12 -1.01
CA HIS A 30 -1.32 -2.99 -0.39
C HIS A 30 -1.49 -4.31 -1.16
N GLU A 31 -1.56 -4.26 -2.49
CA GLU A 31 -1.63 -5.46 -3.33
C GLU A 31 -0.42 -6.37 -3.15
N ILE A 32 0.78 -5.78 -3.12
CA ILE A 32 2.00 -6.56 -2.90
C ILE A 32 1.99 -7.22 -1.51
N GLU A 33 1.58 -6.49 -0.48
CA GLU A 33 1.47 -7.05 0.88
C GLU A 33 0.45 -8.18 0.95
N THR A 34 -0.69 -8.01 0.30
CA THR A 34 -1.77 -9.00 0.30
C THR A 34 -1.33 -10.33 -0.30
N TYR A 35 -0.62 -10.29 -1.40
CA TYR A 35 -0.23 -11.49 -2.15
C TYR A 35 1.22 -11.91 -1.95
N GLY A 36 2.01 -11.13 -1.21
CA GLY A 36 3.43 -11.35 -1.01
C GLY A 36 4.29 -10.91 -2.19
N LYS A 37 3.74 -10.97 -3.39
CA LYS A 37 4.34 -10.51 -4.64
C LYS A 37 3.25 -10.25 -5.67
N ILE A 38 3.55 -9.41 -6.64
CA ILE A 38 2.65 -9.20 -7.78
C ILE A 38 3.40 -9.37 -9.11
N HIS A 39 2.63 -9.70 -10.13
CA HIS A 39 3.07 -9.72 -11.53
C HIS A 39 2.35 -8.60 -12.28
N PHE A 40 3.07 -7.89 -13.14
CA PHE A 40 2.55 -6.70 -13.80
C PHE A 40 1.23 -6.93 -14.52
N ASN A 41 1.19 -7.90 -15.42
CA ASN A 41 0.01 -8.15 -16.26
C ASN A 41 -1.20 -8.65 -15.46
N GLN A 42 -0.96 -9.48 -14.44
CA GLN A 42 -2.04 -9.98 -13.59
C GLN A 42 -2.68 -8.87 -12.77
N THR A 43 -1.86 -8.01 -12.17
CA THR A 43 -2.34 -6.88 -11.38
C THR A 43 -3.06 -5.85 -12.25
N LEU A 44 -2.55 -5.62 -13.46
CA LEU A 44 -3.17 -4.69 -14.42
C LEU A 44 -4.60 -5.14 -14.80
N LYS A 45 -4.89 -6.43 -14.76
CA LYS A 45 -6.23 -6.95 -15.06
C LYS A 45 -7.24 -6.72 -13.95
N VAL A 46 -6.78 -6.59 -12.71
CA VAL A 46 -7.69 -6.48 -11.55
C VAL A 46 -7.81 -5.07 -11.00
N LEU A 47 -6.84 -4.21 -11.23
CA LEU A 47 -6.91 -2.80 -10.80
C LEU A 47 -7.44 -1.92 -11.93
N PRO A 48 -8.35 -0.99 -11.63
CA PRO A 48 -8.87 -0.04 -12.62
C PRO A 48 -7.86 1.08 -12.91
N ILE A 49 -6.68 0.71 -13.39
CA ILE A 49 -5.54 1.59 -13.62
C ILE A 49 -5.03 1.39 -15.05
N SER A 50 -4.62 2.46 -15.71
CA SER A 50 -3.99 2.35 -17.01
C SER A 50 -2.59 1.77 -16.90
N GLU A 51 -2.15 1.07 -17.94
CA GLU A 51 -0.79 0.51 -18.00
C GLU A 51 0.27 1.58 -17.80
N LYS A 52 0.10 2.74 -18.43
CA LYS A 52 1.03 3.87 -18.32
C LYS A 52 1.16 4.35 -16.87
N VAL A 53 0.05 4.56 -16.19
CA VAL A 53 0.04 5.04 -14.80
C VAL A 53 0.62 3.97 -13.86
N PHE A 54 0.21 2.72 -14.03
CA PHE A 54 0.75 1.62 -13.22
C PHE A 54 2.26 1.50 -13.37
N SER A 55 2.75 1.48 -14.60
CA SER A 55 4.18 1.42 -14.90
C SER A 55 4.95 2.58 -14.25
N GLN A 56 4.43 3.79 -14.36
CA GLN A 56 5.07 4.98 -13.79
C GLN A 56 5.10 4.95 -12.26
N GLN A 57 3.98 4.62 -11.63
CA GLN A 57 3.92 4.59 -10.17
C GLN A 57 4.75 3.45 -9.58
N LEU A 58 4.75 2.30 -10.22
CA LEU A 58 5.58 1.17 -9.81
C LEU A 58 7.07 1.50 -9.92
N LYS A 59 7.47 2.17 -11.01
CA LYS A 59 8.85 2.64 -11.21
C LYS A 59 9.28 3.59 -10.09
N GLU A 60 8.41 4.53 -9.72
CA GLU A 60 8.70 5.49 -8.65
C GLU A 60 8.83 4.78 -7.29
N LEU A 61 8.00 3.79 -7.01
CA LEU A 61 8.10 2.98 -5.78
C LEU A 61 9.43 2.23 -5.72
N ILE A 62 9.92 1.75 -6.85
CA ILE A 62 11.23 1.09 -6.94
C ILE A 62 12.35 2.11 -6.71
N GLU A 63 12.30 3.26 -7.36
CA GLU A 63 13.28 4.33 -7.20
C GLU A 63 13.38 4.81 -5.75
N ASP A 64 12.24 4.88 -5.05
CA ASP A 64 12.19 5.31 -3.65
C ASP A 64 12.52 4.18 -2.65
N GLY A 65 12.82 2.99 -3.15
CA GLY A 65 13.28 1.88 -2.32
C GLY A 65 12.20 1.14 -1.55
N LEU A 66 10.94 1.27 -1.93
CA LEU A 66 9.82 0.59 -1.28
C LEU A 66 9.46 -0.74 -1.93
N VAL A 67 9.76 -0.88 -3.20
CA VAL A 67 9.48 -2.07 -4.01
C VAL A 67 10.74 -2.52 -4.71
N GLN A 68 10.90 -3.82 -4.84
CA GLN A 68 12.00 -4.45 -5.56
C GLN A 68 11.47 -5.29 -6.71
N ARG A 69 12.10 -5.16 -7.86
CA ARG A 69 11.81 -5.97 -9.04
C ARG A 69 12.76 -7.16 -9.07
N ASN A 70 12.21 -8.37 -9.09
CA ASN A 70 12.97 -9.60 -9.18
C ASN A 70 12.64 -10.34 -10.48
N VAL A 71 13.65 -10.96 -11.07
CA VAL A 71 13.47 -11.79 -12.26
C VAL A 71 13.73 -13.24 -11.88
N ASP A 72 12.72 -14.09 -12.08
CA ASP A 72 12.86 -15.54 -11.91
C ASP A 72 13.25 -16.15 -13.25
N SER A 73 14.51 -16.50 -13.38
CA SER A 73 15.07 -17.11 -14.59
C SER A 73 14.93 -18.63 -14.60
N SER A 74 14.38 -19.22 -13.55
CA SER A 74 14.14 -20.68 -13.49
C SER A 74 13.00 -21.13 -14.38
N VAL A 75 12.18 -20.20 -14.86
CA VAL A 75 11.07 -20.45 -15.79
C VAL A 75 11.33 -19.75 -17.12
N TYR A 76 10.69 -20.24 -18.18
CA TYR A 76 10.79 -19.64 -19.50
C TYR A 76 9.40 -19.35 -20.07
N PRO A 77 9.11 -18.10 -20.54
CA PRO A 77 9.98 -16.93 -20.40
C PRO A 77 10.20 -16.54 -18.94
N PRO A 78 11.31 -15.84 -18.60
CA PRO A 78 11.57 -15.43 -17.23
C PRO A 78 10.41 -14.63 -16.63
N ALA A 79 10.01 -14.97 -15.42
CA ALA A 79 8.95 -14.28 -14.71
C ALA A 79 9.51 -13.06 -13.96
N VAL A 80 8.82 -11.94 -14.06
CA VAL A 80 9.16 -10.72 -13.33
C VAL A 80 8.17 -10.55 -12.17
N GLU A 81 8.72 -10.42 -10.98
CA GLU A 81 7.97 -10.28 -9.74
C GLU A 81 8.31 -8.96 -9.07
N TYR A 82 7.33 -8.37 -8.40
CA TYR A 82 7.52 -7.16 -7.58
C TYR A 82 7.17 -7.50 -6.14
N VAL A 83 8.11 -7.21 -5.24
CA VAL A 83 7.98 -7.50 -3.82
C VAL A 83 8.28 -6.24 -3.00
N LEU A 84 7.79 -6.20 -1.76
CA LEU A 84 8.15 -5.13 -0.84
C LEU A 84 9.61 -5.29 -0.39
N THR A 85 10.30 -4.18 -0.26
CA THR A 85 11.55 -4.10 0.48
C THR A 85 11.25 -4.06 1.98
N GLN A 86 12.28 -4.12 2.82
CA GLN A 86 12.09 -3.91 4.25
C GLN A 86 11.45 -2.54 4.54
N ALA A 87 11.88 -1.49 3.87
CA ALA A 87 11.28 -0.16 4.01
C ALA A 87 9.80 -0.16 3.60
N GLY A 88 9.45 -0.87 2.52
CA GLY A 88 8.07 -1.03 2.10
C GLY A 88 7.23 -1.78 3.15
N GLU A 89 7.76 -2.86 3.71
CA GLU A 89 7.09 -3.61 4.78
C GLU A 89 6.87 -2.75 6.03
N GLU A 90 7.84 -1.96 6.42
CA GLU A 90 7.74 -1.06 7.56
C GLU A 90 6.66 0.01 7.38
N LEU A 91 6.34 0.34 6.14
CA LEU A 91 5.31 1.33 5.82
C LEU A 91 3.88 0.75 5.92
N ILE A 92 3.70 -0.54 5.80
CA ILE A 92 2.38 -1.16 5.76
C ILE A 92 1.52 -0.84 7.00
N PRO A 93 2.02 -0.92 8.24
CA PRO A 93 1.22 -0.52 9.40
C PRO A 93 0.73 0.93 9.33
N VAL A 94 1.53 1.83 8.78
CA VAL A 94 1.14 3.23 8.58
C VAL A 94 -0.02 3.33 7.60
N LEU A 95 0.05 2.59 6.49
CA LEU A 95 -1.02 2.55 5.49
C LEU A 95 -2.30 1.97 6.06
N ASP A 96 -2.21 0.95 6.91
CA ASP A 96 -3.37 0.36 7.56
C ASP A 96 -4.06 1.36 8.50
N ILE A 97 -3.29 2.11 9.27
CA ILE A 97 -3.82 3.18 10.13
C ILE A 97 -4.49 4.26 9.28
N LEU A 98 -3.84 4.68 8.22
CA LEU A 98 -4.38 5.68 7.30
C LEU A 98 -5.69 5.19 6.67
N TYR A 99 -5.75 3.92 6.27
CA TYR A 99 -6.94 3.28 5.72
C TYR A 99 -8.10 3.35 6.71
N ILE A 100 -7.87 2.97 7.98
CA ILE A 100 -8.91 2.99 9.00
C ILE A 100 -9.40 4.41 9.29
N TRP A 101 -8.47 5.35 9.40
CA TRP A 101 -8.82 6.76 9.56
C TRP A 101 -9.72 7.24 8.41
N SER A 102 -9.35 6.87 7.18
CA SER A 102 -10.09 7.24 5.98
C SER A 102 -11.51 6.65 5.98
N ILE A 103 -11.66 5.37 6.32
CA ILE A 103 -12.96 4.72 6.42
C ILE A 103 -13.87 5.47 7.41
N ARG A 104 -13.34 5.82 8.58
CA ARG A 104 -14.12 6.53 9.60
C ARG A 104 -14.57 7.90 9.12
N GLN A 105 -13.69 8.63 8.42
CA GLN A 105 -14.05 9.94 7.86
C GLN A 105 -15.06 9.82 6.73
N MET A 106 -14.89 8.86 5.87
CA MET A 106 -15.81 8.60 4.76
C MET A 106 -17.18 8.20 5.27
N ASP A 107 -17.25 7.33 6.26
CA ASP A 107 -18.51 6.92 6.88
C ASP A 107 -19.24 8.12 7.52
N ALA A 108 -18.52 8.94 8.27
CA ALA A 108 -19.09 10.14 8.91
C ALA A 108 -19.66 11.14 7.88
N LYS A 109 -19.14 11.17 6.68
CA LYS A 109 -19.54 12.08 5.61
C LYS A 109 -20.46 11.42 4.56
N ASN A 110 -20.88 10.19 4.82
CA ASN A 110 -21.70 9.39 3.89
C ASN A 110 -21.05 9.21 2.50
N VAL A 111 -19.71 9.15 2.46
CA VAL A 111 -18.99 8.82 1.24
C VAL A 111 -19.03 7.30 1.05
N PRO A 112 -19.47 6.78 -0.11
CA PRO A 112 -19.52 5.35 -0.34
C PRO A 112 -18.15 4.70 -0.26
N ILE A 113 -18.07 3.54 0.40
CA ILE A 113 -16.86 2.75 0.54
C ILE A 113 -17.08 1.43 -0.19
N ASP A 114 -16.20 1.10 -1.13
CA ASP A 114 -16.20 -0.21 -1.75
C ASP A 114 -15.40 -1.17 -0.87
N ALA A 115 -16.10 -1.83 0.05
CA ALA A 115 -15.48 -2.74 1.00
C ALA A 115 -14.89 -4.00 0.35
N ASP A 116 -15.36 -4.35 -0.84
CA ASP A 116 -14.84 -5.51 -1.55
C ASP A 116 -13.54 -5.21 -2.32
N ALA A 117 -13.32 -3.94 -2.66
CA ALA A 117 -12.11 -3.51 -3.33
C ALA A 117 -10.88 -3.54 -2.40
N PHE A 118 -11.11 -3.38 -1.09
CA PHE A 118 -10.03 -3.31 -0.11
C PHE A 118 -10.39 -4.11 1.12
N VAL A 119 -9.60 -5.12 1.40
CA VAL A 119 -9.60 -5.81 2.69
C VAL A 119 -8.37 -5.30 3.44
N VAL A 120 -8.57 -4.83 4.66
CA VAL A 120 -7.42 -4.50 5.50
C VAL A 120 -6.62 -5.77 5.69
N HIS A 121 -5.51 -5.84 5.00
CA HIS A 121 -4.59 -6.96 5.12
C HIS A 121 -3.70 -6.72 6.33
N LYS A 122 -3.43 -7.74 7.06
CA LYS A 122 -2.45 -7.65 8.14
C LYS A 122 -1.30 -8.59 7.88
N SER A 123 -0.13 -8.00 7.92
CA SER A 123 1.08 -8.75 8.11
C SER A 123 1.13 -9.20 9.57
N GLU A 124 1.26 -10.49 9.83
CA GLU A 124 1.38 -11.01 11.20
C GLU A 124 2.52 -10.33 11.97
N LYS A 125 3.56 -9.96 11.25
CA LYS A 125 4.72 -9.25 11.79
C LYS A 125 4.37 -7.96 12.53
N TYR A 126 3.33 -7.26 12.09
CA TYR A 126 2.98 -5.94 12.61
C TYR A 126 1.67 -5.90 13.37
N VAL A 127 0.97 -7.03 13.51
CA VAL A 127 -0.38 -7.06 14.11
C VAL A 127 -0.39 -6.43 15.51
N ASN A 128 0.54 -6.81 16.36
CA ASN A 128 0.56 -6.31 17.73
C ASN A 128 0.89 -4.82 17.79
N GLU A 129 1.91 -4.39 17.05
CA GLU A 129 2.27 -2.97 16.96
C GLU A 129 1.13 -2.13 16.42
N LEU A 130 0.48 -2.61 15.38
CA LEU A 130 -0.66 -1.94 14.76
C LEU A 130 -1.81 -1.80 15.77
N ASN A 131 -2.14 -2.87 16.49
CA ASN A 131 -3.21 -2.85 17.47
C ASN A 131 -2.92 -1.89 18.62
N GLU A 132 -1.68 -1.84 19.10
CA GLU A 132 -1.27 -0.88 20.14
C GLU A 132 -1.43 0.56 19.67
N ILE A 133 -0.92 0.88 18.49
CA ILE A 133 -1.03 2.21 17.90
C ILE A 133 -2.51 2.58 17.71
N MET A 134 -3.31 1.64 17.23
CA MET A 134 -4.74 1.84 17.01
C MET A 134 -5.47 2.12 18.32
N ALA A 135 -5.18 1.34 19.36
CA ALA A 135 -5.79 1.52 20.69
C ALA A 135 -5.41 2.88 21.28
N ASP A 136 -4.14 3.28 21.20
CA ASP A 136 -3.65 4.55 21.73
C ASP A 136 -4.30 5.76 21.03
N ASN A 137 -4.74 5.59 19.80
CA ASN A 137 -5.42 6.63 19.03
C ASN A 137 -6.94 6.50 19.01
N GLY A 138 -7.51 5.59 19.82
CA GLY A 138 -8.95 5.42 19.92
C GLY A 138 -9.59 4.71 18.73
N PHE A 139 -8.82 3.98 17.96
CA PHE A 139 -9.32 3.16 16.86
C PHE A 139 -9.79 1.78 17.36
N LEU A 140 -10.61 1.12 16.54
CA LEU A 140 -11.16 -0.18 16.89
C LEU A 140 -10.08 -1.28 16.83
N PRO A 141 -10.21 -2.32 17.68
CA PRO A 141 -9.39 -3.52 17.57
C PRO A 141 -9.47 -4.16 16.19
N ASP A 142 -8.46 -4.95 15.86
CA ASP A 142 -8.31 -5.55 14.54
C ASP A 142 -9.54 -6.31 14.04
N ALA A 143 -10.17 -7.12 14.90
CA ALA A 143 -11.36 -7.89 14.53
C ALA A 143 -12.54 -6.97 14.19
N GLU A 144 -12.68 -5.86 14.90
CA GLU A 144 -13.74 -4.88 14.67
C GLU A 144 -13.48 -4.04 13.43
N ARG A 145 -12.21 -3.75 13.14
CA ARG A 145 -11.82 -3.07 11.89
C ARG A 145 -12.29 -3.82 10.67
N ARG A 146 -12.09 -5.14 10.67
CA ARG A 146 -12.56 -6.00 9.58
C ARG A 146 -14.07 -5.97 9.42
N GLY A 147 -14.78 -5.90 10.54
CA GLY A 147 -16.22 -5.72 10.53
C GLY A 147 -16.63 -4.40 9.88
N ILE A 148 -15.94 -3.32 10.18
CA ILE A 148 -16.18 -2.01 9.56
C ILE A 148 -15.94 -2.08 8.06
N ALA A 149 -14.83 -2.65 7.61
CA ALA A 149 -14.50 -2.77 6.20
C ALA A 149 -15.51 -3.58 5.40
N ARG A 150 -16.23 -4.49 6.05
CA ARG A 150 -17.25 -5.36 5.43
C ARG A 150 -18.67 -4.84 5.57
N LYS A 151 -18.88 -3.87 6.43
CA LYS A 151 -20.20 -3.27 6.61
C LYS A 151 -20.54 -2.34 5.46
N LYS A 152 -21.51 -2.72 4.75
CA LYS A 152 -22.19 -1.83 3.82
C LYS A 152 -23.67 -1.95 3.99
#